data_7ba008448f1aca982d87881160c786b4
#
_entry.id   7ba008448f1aca982d87881160c786b4
#
_cell.length_a   1.000
_cell.length_b   1.000
_cell.length_c   1.000
_cell.angle_alpha   90.00
_cell.angle_beta   90.00
_cell.angle_gamma   90.00
#
_symmetry.space_group_name_H-M   'P 1'
#
loop_
_entity.id
_entity.type
_entity.pdbx_description
1 polymer ?
#
loop_
_entity_poly.entity_id
_entity_poly.type
_entity_poly.pdbx_seq_one_letter_code
_entity_poly.pdbx_strand_id
1 'polypeptide(L)'
;MAELFPDNCIGIHLNLVIAFPPKSENPMEGVTEKELKLLGHLEKYKAEGYGYFEIQKTKPQTLGYGLNDSPIGLAAWISEKFFGWFDGNETNLVISNDELLSIISLYWFTESITSSAR
;
A
#
# COMPACT_ATOMS: atom_id res chain seq x y z
N MET A 1 1.94 8.65 -21.63
CA MET A 1 3.34 8.90 -22.08
C MET A 1 3.83 7.75 -22.95
N ALA A 2 3.95 6.52 -22.46
CA ALA A 2 4.46 5.38 -23.25
C ALA A 2 3.61 5.03 -24.48
N GLU A 3 2.30 5.12 -24.39
CA GLU A 3 1.38 4.91 -25.52
C GLU A 3 1.48 5.99 -26.59
N LEU A 4 1.68 7.26 -26.18
CA LEU A 4 1.75 8.39 -27.07
C LEU A 4 3.15 8.62 -27.67
N PHE A 5 4.19 8.17 -26.97
CA PHE A 5 5.59 8.37 -27.36
C PHE A 5 6.42 7.09 -27.09
N PRO A 6 6.09 5.98 -27.77
CA PRO A 6 6.73 4.67 -27.51
C PRO A 6 8.24 4.69 -27.72
N ASP A 7 8.71 5.42 -28.72
CA ASP A 7 10.15 5.50 -29.05
C ASP A 7 10.99 6.23 -27.97
N ASN A 8 10.33 7.01 -27.12
CA ASN A 8 10.97 7.77 -26.04
C ASN A 8 10.80 7.08 -24.66
N CYS A 9 10.14 5.93 -24.60
CA CYS A 9 9.83 5.22 -23.37
C CYS A 9 10.42 3.81 -23.37
N ILE A 10 11.53 3.61 -22.69
CA ILE A 10 12.22 2.31 -22.62
C ILE A 10 11.58 1.32 -21.65
N GLY A 11 10.70 1.79 -20.77
CA GLY A 11 10.00 0.93 -19.80
C GLY A 11 9.08 1.72 -18.89
N ILE A 12 8.16 1.01 -18.25
CA ILE A 12 7.23 1.56 -17.25
C ILE A 12 7.32 0.69 -16.01
N HIS A 13 7.40 1.30 -14.85
CA HIS A 13 7.20 0.65 -13.56
C HIS A 13 5.95 1.22 -12.90
N LEU A 14 5.04 0.35 -12.48
CA LEU A 14 3.80 0.71 -11.79
C LEU A 14 3.73 -0.06 -10.47
N ASN A 15 3.71 0.65 -9.35
CA ASN A 15 3.55 0.04 -8.02
C ASN A 15 2.15 -0.53 -7.82
N LEU A 16 1.15 0.15 -8.40
CA LEU A 16 -0.24 -0.24 -8.28
C LEU A 16 -0.96 0.05 -9.61
N VAL A 17 -1.53 -0.98 -10.20
CA VAL A 17 -2.40 -0.85 -11.37
C VAL A 17 -3.84 -0.83 -10.91
N ILE A 18 -4.46 0.35 -10.96
CA ILE A 18 -5.87 0.49 -10.62
C ILE A 18 -6.69 0.27 -11.90
N ALA A 19 -7.53 -0.76 -11.89
CA ALA A 19 -8.52 -1.03 -12.91
C ALA A 19 -9.93 -0.94 -12.30
N PHE A 20 -10.86 -0.39 -13.05
CA PHE A 20 -12.26 -0.33 -12.65
C PHE A 20 -13.06 -1.33 -13.48
N PRO A 21 -14.15 -1.89 -12.94
CA PRO A 21 -15.05 -2.72 -13.70
C PRO A 21 -15.54 -2.00 -14.97
N PRO A 22 -15.77 -2.72 -16.06
CA PRO A 22 -16.33 -2.12 -17.26
C PRO A 22 -17.71 -1.53 -16.97
N LYS A 23 -18.01 -0.41 -17.63
CA LYS A 23 -19.35 0.21 -17.57
C LYS A 23 -20.31 -0.56 -18.51
N SER A 24 -20.71 -1.75 -18.10
CA SER A 24 -21.65 -2.64 -18.83
C SER A 24 -22.82 -3.01 -17.93
N GLU A 25 -23.90 -3.52 -18.51
CA GLU A 25 -25.05 -4.02 -17.76
C GLU A 25 -24.68 -5.21 -16.86
N ASN A 26 -23.69 -6.01 -17.28
CA ASN A 26 -23.16 -7.11 -16.51
C ASN A 26 -21.64 -7.00 -16.35
N PRO A 27 -21.13 -6.26 -15.34
CA PRO A 27 -19.68 -6.08 -15.11
C PRO A 27 -18.92 -7.38 -14.79
N MET A 28 -19.65 -8.45 -14.44
CA MET A 28 -19.08 -9.75 -14.07
C MET A 28 -19.07 -10.75 -15.23
N GLU A 29 -19.53 -10.35 -16.41
CA GLU A 29 -19.54 -11.21 -17.58
C GLU A 29 -18.11 -11.58 -18.02
N GLY A 30 -17.87 -12.89 -18.18
CA GLY A 30 -16.56 -13.42 -18.56
C GLY A 30 -15.52 -13.49 -17.42
N VAL A 31 -15.90 -13.14 -16.19
CA VAL A 31 -15.01 -13.26 -15.03
C VAL A 31 -14.79 -14.75 -14.70
N THR A 32 -13.53 -15.15 -14.63
CA THR A 32 -13.14 -16.52 -14.30
C THR A 32 -13.22 -16.81 -12.80
N GLU A 33 -13.26 -18.09 -12.40
CA GLU A 33 -13.22 -18.49 -10.98
C GLU A 33 -11.95 -17.97 -10.26
N LYS A 34 -10.82 -17.88 -10.96
CA LYS A 34 -9.57 -17.33 -10.41
C LYS A 34 -9.72 -15.85 -10.09
N GLU A 35 -10.34 -15.10 -10.99
CA GLU A 35 -10.59 -13.66 -10.80
C GLU A 35 -11.63 -13.41 -9.71
N LEU A 36 -12.66 -14.28 -9.59
CA LEU A 36 -13.62 -14.21 -8.47
C LEU A 36 -12.94 -14.37 -7.10
N LYS A 37 -11.96 -15.28 -6.98
CA LYS A 37 -11.16 -15.45 -5.76
C LYS A 37 -10.34 -14.19 -5.45
N LEU A 38 -9.74 -13.57 -6.48
CA LEU A 38 -8.98 -12.33 -6.31
C LEU A 38 -9.88 -11.16 -5.88
N LEU A 39 -11.10 -11.07 -6.42
CA LEU A 39 -12.09 -10.09 -5.97
C LEU A 39 -12.49 -10.30 -4.50
N GLY A 40 -12.64 -11.56 -4.06
CA GLY A 40 -12.88 -11.88 -2.66
C GLY A 40 -11.73 -11.43 -1.74
N HIS A 41 -10.47 -11.57 -2.17
CA HIS A 41 -9.31 -11.03 -1.44
C HIS A 41 -9.33 -9.51 -1.37
N LEU A 42 -9.74 -8.84 -2.44
CA LEU A 42 -9.88 -7.38 -2.47
C LEU A 42 -10.96 -6.90 -1.49
N GLU A 43 -12.08 -7.59 -1.40
CA GLU A 43 -13.15 -7.26 -0.45
C GLU A 43 -12.68 -7.43 1.01
N LYS A 44 -12.00 -8.53 1.30
CA LYS A 44 -11.37 -8.75 2.62
C LYS A 44 -10.36 -7.64 2.95
N TYR A 45 -9.48 -7.31 2.01
CA TYR A 45 -8.52 -6.21 2.18
C TYR A 45 -9.22 -4.87 2.48
N LYS A 46 -10.29 -4.55 1.76
CA LYS A 46 -11.08 -3.33 2.02
C LYS A 46 -11.72 -3.32 3.41
N ALA A 47 -12.19 -4.47 3.88
CA ALA A 47 -12.83 -4.58 5.18
C ALA A 47 -11.84 -4.50 6.35
N GLU A 48 -10.67 -5.11 6.24
CA GLU A 48 -9.74 -5.31 7.35
C GLU A 48 -8.46 -4.46 7.24
N GLY A 49 -8.00 -4.14 6.02
CA GLY A 49 -6.71 -3.51 5.77
C GLY A 49 -6.76 -2.06 5.26
N TYR A 50 -7.94 -1.47 5.09
CA TYR A 50 -8.10 -0.20 4.37
C TYR A 50 -8.09 1.05 5.26
N GLY A 51 -8.06 0.87 6.58
CA GLY A 51 -8.14 1.97 7.56
C GLY A 51 -7.05 3.03 7.36
N TYR A 52 -5.81 2.61 7.08
CA TYR A 52 -4.70 3.53 6.82
C TYR A 52 -4.99 4.48 5.65
N PHE A 53 -5.58 3.96 4.58
CA PHE A 53 -5.90 4.74 3.38
C PHE A 53 -6.94 5.82 3.67
N GLU A 54 -7.99 5.51 4.42
CA GLU A 54 -9.02 6.49 4.80
C GLU A 54 -8.45 7.60 5.69
N ILE A 55 -7.54 7.29 6.60
CA ILE A 55 -6.87 8.29 7.42
C ILE A 55 -5.95 9.16 6.55
N GLN A 56 -5.10 8.56 5.73
CA GLN A 56 -4.17 9.30 4.86
C GLN A 56 -4.92 10.18 3.85
N LYS A 57 -5.98 9.67 3.25
CA LYS A 57 -6.83 10.39 2.29
C LYS A 57 -7.54 11.61 2.92
N THR A 58 -7.93 11.53 4.19
CA THR A 58 -8.82 12.53 4.81
C THR A 58 -8.13 13.38 5.88
N LYS A 59 -7.22 12.82 6.66
CA LYS A 59 -6.57 13.44 7.82
C LYS A 59 -5.07 13.15 7.92
N PRO A 60 -4.29 13.27 6.84
CA PRO A 60 -2.86 12.93 6.86
C PRO A 60 -2.06 13.75 7.87
N GLN A 61 -2.37 15.03 8.00
CA GLN A 61 -1.68 15.93 8.93
C GLN A 61 -1.91 15.53 10.40
N THR A 62 -3.13 15.14 10.75
CA THR A 62 -3.47 14.68 12.11
C THR A 62 -2.67 13.44 12.49
N LEU A 63 -2.58 12.47 11.57
CA LEU A 63 -1.75 11.28 11.72
C LEU A 63 -0.26 11.66 11.86
N GLY A 64 0.21 12.57 11.01
CA GLY A 64 1.60 13.00 10.94
C GLY A 64 2.15 13.55 12.26
N TYR A 65 1.36 14.30 13.01
CA TYR A 65 1.78 14.81 14.34
C TYR A 65 2.14 13.67 15.29
N GLY A 66 1.32 12.63 15.38
CA GLY A 66 1.59 11.49 16.25
C GLY A 66 2.77 10.65 15.79
N LEU A 67 2.92 10.45 14.48
CA LEU A 67 3.99 9.63 13.92
C LEU A 67 5.36 10.33 13.93
N ASN A 68 5.41 11.66 13.85
CA ASN A 68 6.65 12.42 13.99
C ASN A 68 7.10 12.59 15.45
N ASP A 69 6.20 12.39 16.41
CA ASP A 69 6.48 12.57 17.84
C ASP A 69 6.78 11.23 18.56
N SER A 70 6.39 10.11 17.97
CA SER A 70 6.52 8.80 18.57
C SER A 70 7.27 7.81 17.68
N PRO A 71 8.51 7.45 17.99
CA PRO A 71 9.26 6.44 17.22
C PRO A 71 8.58 5.07 17.25
N ILE A 72 7.97 4.69 18.37
CA ILE A 72 7.22 3.43 18.46
C ILE A 72 5.90 3.50 17.69
N GLY A 73 5.25 4.64 17.65
CA GLY A 73 4.07 4.87 16.82
C GLY A 73 4.38 4.75 15.33
N LEU A 74 5.47 5.37 14.89
CA LEU A 74 5.98 5.25 13.53
C LEU A 74 6.36 3.81 13.18
N ALA A 75 7.08 3.14 14.07
CA ALA A 75 7.47 1.74 13.89
C ALA A 75 6.24 0.84 13.74
N ALA A 76 5.25 0.98 14.60
CA ALA A 76 4.00 0.22 14.52
C ALA A 76 3.24 0.48 13.23
N TRP A 77 3.13 1.75 12.80
CA TRP A 77 2.45 2.15 11.57
C TRP A 77 3.05 1.53 10.32
N ILE A 78 4.38 1.52 10.23
CA ILE A 78 5.10 0.94 9.08
C ILE A 78 5.10 -0.60 9.16
N SER A 79 5.46 -1.17 10.32
CA SER A 79 5.64 -2.63 10.48
C SER A 79 4.34 -3.39 10.26
N GLU A 80 3.19 -2.85 10.66
CA GLU A 80 1.88 -3.47 10.45
C GLU A 80 1.63 -3.78 8.97
N LYS A 81 2.12 -2.94 8.04
CA LYS A 81 1.98 -3.18 6.60
C LYS A 81 2.89 -4.32 6.11
N PHE A 82 4.09 -4.42 6.64
CA PHE A 82 4.97 -5.56 6.34
C PHE A 82 4.39 -6.87 6.84
N PHE A 83 3.79 -6.90 8.03
CA PHE A 83 3.12 -8.09 8.54
C PHE A 83 1.83 -8.44 7.79
N GLY A 84 1.06 -7.44 7.38
CA GLY A 84 -0.24 -7.65 6.77
C GLY A 84 -0.22 -7.90 5.26
N TRP A 85 0.82 -7.45 4.54
CA TRP A 85 0.83 -7.44 3.07
C TRP A 85 1.88 -8.35 2.44
N PHE A 86 2.85 -8.83 3.20
CA PHE A 86 3.88 -9.73 2.70
C PHE A 86 3.45 -11.20 2.80
N ASP A 87 3.92 -12.01 1.87
CA ASP A 87 3.77 -13.45 1.90
C ASP A 87 4.67 -14.05 3.00
N GLY A 88 4.18 -14.10 4.20
CA GLY A 88 4.91 -14.60 5.36
C GLY A 88 3.97 -14.81 6.53
N ASN A 89 4.56 -15.01 7.69
CA ASN A 89 3.86 -14.99 8.96
C ASN A 89 4.64 -14.13 9.96
N GLU A 90 4.04 -13.87 11.12
CA GLU A 90 4.62 -13.02 12.17
C GLU A 90 6.04 -13.42 12.61
N THR A 91 6.44 -14.66 12.37
CA THR A 91 7.76 -15.20 12.75
C THR A 91 8.74 -15.29 11.59
N ASN A 92 8.31 -15.10 10.35
CA ASN A 92 9.13 -15.25 9.15
C ASN A 92 8.79 -14.17 8.11
N LEU A 93 9.23 -12.95 8.37
CA LEU A 93 9.12 -11.84 7.41
C LEU A 93 10.04 -12.09 6.22
N VAL A 94 9.62 -11.63 5.05
CA VAL A 94 10.43 -11.65 3.82
C VAL A 94 11.65 -10.72 3.91
N ILE A 95 11.60 -9.73 4.80
CA ILE A 95 12.73 -8.83 5.08
C ILE A 95 13.25 -9.06 6.50
N SER A 96 14.55 -8.80 6.71
CA SER A 96 15.15 -8.84 8.03
C SER A 96 14.66 -7.69 8.92
N ASN A 97 14.78 -7.88 10.25
CA ASN A 97 14.48 -6.81 11.21
C ASN A 97 15.36 -5.57 10.97
N ASP A 98 16.63 -5.76 10.57
CA ASP A 98 17.54 -4.65 10.32
C ASP A 98 17.13 -3.84 9.08
N GLU A 99 16.64 -4.49 8.03
CA GLU A 99 16.07 -3.81 6.86
C GLU A 99 14.80 -3.03 7.22
N LEU A 100 13.90 -3.64 8.00
CA LEU A 100 12.68 -2.97 8.46
C LEU A 100 13.01 -1.76 9.34
N LEU A 101 13.95 -1.92 10.29
CA LEU A 101 14.42 -0.83 11.15
C LEU A 101 15.11 0.27 10.34
N SER A 102 15.84 -0.08 9.29
CA SER A 102 16.48 0.90 8.40
C SER A 102 15.42 1.75 7.67
N ILE A 103 14.35 1.13 7.19
CA ILE A 103 13.23 1.85 6.56
C ILE A 103 12.58 2.80 7.57
N ILE A 104 12.25 2.32 8.77
CA ILE A 104 11.64 3.12 9.84
C ILE A 104 12.55 4.30 10.22
N SER A 105 13.86 4.04 10.39
CA SER A 105 14.86 5.05 10.71
C SER A 105 14.97 6.14 9.66
N LEU A 106 14.85 5.78 8.38
CA LEU A 106 14.83 6.76 7.29
C LEU A 106 13.71 7.77 7.47
N TYR A 107 12.48 7.30 7.70
CA TYR A 107 11.34 8.19 7.96
C TYR A 107 11.51 9.01 9.23
N TRP A 108 12.05 8.39 10.30
CA TRP A 108 12.23 9.03 11.59
C TRP A 108 13.25 10.19 11.53
N PHE A 109 14.45 9.91 11.04
CA PHE A 109 15.53 10.90 11.01
C PHE A 109 15.34 12.00 9.95
N THR A 110 14.55 11.74 8.93
CA THR A 110 14.20 12.75 7.93
C THR A 110 12.92 13.51 8.24
N GLU A 111 12.20 13.12 9.31
CA GLU A 111 10.89 13.69 9.68
C GLU A 111 9.87 13.66 8.51
N SER A 112 9.99 12.68 7.61
CA SER A 112 9.28 12.66 6.33
C SER A 112 7.93 11.95 6.36
N ILE A 113 7.54 11.32 7.46
CA ILE A 113 6.30 10.54 7.50
C ILE A 113 5.05 11.37 7.20
N THR A 114 4.97 12.61 7.67
CA THR A 114 3.84 13.50 7.40
C THR A 114 3.72 13.85 5.92
N SER A 115 4.83 14.14 5.24
CA SER A 115 4.85 14.44 3.80
C SER A 115 4.57 13.20 2.96
N SER A 116 5.01 12.03 3.43
CA SER A 116 4.77 10.74 2.76
C SER A 116 3.33 10.25 2.89
N ALA A 117 2.61 10.67 3.94
CA ALA A 117 1.22 10.31 4.17
C ALA A 117 0.22 11.16 3.35
N ARG A 118 0.67 12.22 2.68
CA ARG A 118 -0.14 13.10 1.81
C ARG A 118 -0.21 12.61 0.39
#